data_83b8ed9ef9697a42a45fa134f695954b
#
_entry.id   83b8ed9ef9697a42a45fa134f695954b
#
_cell.length_a   1.000
_cell.length_b   1.000
_cell.length_c   1.000
_cell.angle_alpha   90.00
_cell.angle_beta   90.00
_cell.angle_gamma   90.00
#
_symmetry.space_group_name_H-M   'P 1'
#
loop_
_entity.id
_entity.type
_entity.pdbx_description
1 polymer ?
#
loop_
_entity_poly.entity_id
_entity_poly.type
_entity_poly.pdbx_seq_one_letter_code
_entity_poly.pdbx_strand_id
1 'polypeptide(L)'
;MIKIAIVGFKGGIGKTTTCVNLGAALALRGHSVLLIDTDTQANLAIALGQNDYKHSLADVLTRKIQAEECIVKARKNLDLLPSDITLYKAQQRMVLEMAREEIFEELFAGITGYDYVILDCAPSVTLLTVNALAYVDEIFIPVSMEMLALSSVEQFMTYLTNIHSVLGKGADIRLIIPTMYDPRRKISEQVLKILRKVGPKVTEPIWVDTKLSEAPGEGKTIFEYASRSRGAADYARLTELVATMPRPSKNNHESR
;
A
#
# COMPACT_ATOMS: atom_id res chain seq x y z
N MET A 1 -10.59 3.74 12.21
CA MET A 1 -10.04 3.14 10.98
C MET A 1 -9.00 4.10 10.43
N ILE A 2 -7.80 3.62 10.09
CA ILE A 2 -6.73 4.38 9.42
C ILE A 2 -6.56 3.79 8.03
N LYS A 3 -6.63 4.63 7.01
CA LYS A 3 -6.52 4.23 5.60
C LYS A 3 -5.13 4.61 5.09
N ILE A 4 -4.38 3.66 4.54
CA ILE A 4 -2.99 3.82 4.11
C ILE A 4 -2.86 3.39 2.65
N ALA A 5 -2.23 4.19 1.80
CA ALA A 5 -1.79 3.77 0.47
C ALA A 5 -0.29 3.43 0.47
N ILE A 6 0.06 2.25 0.00
CA ILE A 6 1.45 1.88 -0.29
C ILE A 6 1.68 2.15 -1.77
N VAL A 7 2.44 3.19 -2.09
CA VAL A 7 2.54 3.70 -3.46
C VAL A 7 3.96 4.06 -3.85
N GLY A 8 4.25 4.05 -5.15
CA GLY A 8 5.54 4.44 -5.72
C GLY A 8 5.63 4.07 -7.20
N PHE A 9 6.25 4.92 -8.01
CA PHE A 9 6.24 4.85 -9.48
C PHE A 9 7.20 3.83 -10.08
N LYS A 10 7.97 3.12 -9.28
CA LYS A 10 8.87 2.08 -9.76
C LYS A 10 8.33 0.70 -9.43
N GLY A 11 8.42 -0.23 -10.39
CA GLY A 11 8.15 -1.65 -10.14
C GLY A 11 9.24 -2.28 -9.26
N GLY A 12 8.88 -3.30 -8.49
CA GLY A 12 9.85 -4.09 -7.73
C GLY A 12 10.47 -3.40 -6.51
N ILE A 13 9.92 -2.29 -6.01
CA ILE A 13 10.42 -1.58 -4.81
C ILE A 13 9.87 -2.12 -3.49
N GLY A 14 9.10 -3.20 -3.52
CA GLY A 14 8.56 -3.85 -2.31
C GLY A 14 7.22 -3.30 -1.84
N LYS A 15 6.37 -2.72 -2.70
CA LYS A 15 5.02 -2.26 -2.34
C LYS A 15 4.17 -3.41 -1.78
N THR A 16 3.89 -4.41 -2.60
CA THR A 16 3.11 -5.59 -2.22
C THR A 16 3.71 -6.31 -1.01
N THR A 17 5.05 -6.47 -0.99
CA THR A 17 5.76 -7.07 0.16
C THR A 17 5.51 -6.28 1.45
N THR A 18 5.48 -4.94 1.35
CA THR A 18 5.19 -4.06 2.49
C THR A 18 3.72 -4.18 2.90
N CYS A 19 2.76 -4.16 1.95
CA CYS A 19 1.34 -4.35 2.25
C CYS A 19 1.09 -5.65 3.00
N VAL A 20 1.59 -6.78 2.47
CA VAL A 20 1.40 -8.12 3.05
C VAL A 20 1.99 -8.18 4.46
N ASN A 21 3.25 -7.79 4.63
CA ASN A 21 3.94 -8.03 5.89
C ASN A 21 3.60 -6.99 6.96
N LEU A 22 3.32 -5.74 6.60
CA LEU A 22 2.77 -4.75 7.53
C LEU A 22 1.37 -5.16 7.98
N GLY A 23 0.49 -5.51 7.04
CA GLY A 23 -0.87 -5.96 7.35
C GLY A 23 -0.89 -7.20 8.23
N ALA A 24 -0.07 -8.21 7.90
CA ALA A 24 0.05 -9.42 8.69
C ALA A 24 0.56 -9.15 10.12
N ALA A 25 1.57 -8.28 10.28
CA ALA A 25 2.11 -7.95 11.59
C ALA A 25 1.13 -7.15 12.45
N LEU A 26 0.35 -6.24 11.85
CA LEU A 26 -0.75 -5.55 12.54
C LEU A 26 -1.82 -6.54 12.99
N ALA A 27 -2.21 -7.48 12.11
CA ALA A 27 -3.18 -8.53 12.43
C ALA A 27 -2.71 -9.47 13.55
N LEU A 28 -1.42 -9.83 13.57
CA LEU A 28 -0.80 -10.62 14.65
C LEU A 28 -0.81 -9.87 15.99
N ARG A 29 -0.86 -8.55 16.00
CA ARG A 29 -1.02 -7.70 17.17
C ARG A 29 -2.47 -7.52 17.61
N GLY A 30 -3.42 -8.13 16.90
CA GLY A 30 -4.85 -8.12 17.24
C GLY A 30 -5.64 -7.02 16.56
N HIS A 31 -5.05 -6.21 15.66
CA HIS A 31 -5.78 -5.24 14.88
C HIS A 31 -6.56 -5.91 13.74
N SER A 32 -7.76 -5.41 13.46
CA SER A 32 -8.53 -5.80 12.28
C SER A 32 -7.99 -5.07 11.05
N VAL A 33 -7.51 -5.80 10.04
CA VAL A 33 -6.85 -5.25 8.86
C VAL A 33 -7.52 -5.72 7.58
N LEU A 34 -7.80 -4.78 6.68
CA LEU A 34 -8.19 -5.06 5.31
C LEU A 34 -7.07 -4.64 4.35
N LEU A 35 -6.64 -5.55 3.49
CA LEU A 35 -5.79 -5.23 2.35
C LEU A 35 -6.67 -5.08 1.11
N ILE A 36 -6.42 -4.05 0.30
CA ILE A 36 -7.11 -3.83 -0.99
C ILE A 36 -6.07 -3.84 -2.10
N ASP A 37 -6.22 -4.76 -3.05
CA ASP A 37 -5.35 -4.82 -4.23
C ASP A 37 -5.90 -3.92 -5.34
N THR A 38 -5.12 -2.93 -5.76
CA THR A 38 -5.47 -2.04 -6.87
C THR A 38 -4.56 -2.23 -8.09
N ASP A 39 -3.80 -3.33 -8.14
CA ASP A 39 -2.96 -3.71 -9.28
C ASP A 39 -3.62 -4.85 -10.09
N THR A 40 -3.63 -4.73 -11.40
CA THR A 40 -4.12 -5.76 -12.34
C THR A 40 -3.35 -7.08 -12.25
N GLN A 41 -2.18 -7.08 -11.63
CA GLN A 41 -1.33 -8.27 -11.46
C GLN A 41 -1.78 -9.17 -10.30
N ALA A 42 -2.72 -8.74 -9.46
CA ALA A 42 -3.28 -9.50 -8.33
C ALA A 42 -2.22 -10.06 -7.36
N ASN A 43 -1.14 -9.32 -7.14
CA ASN A 43 0.01 -9.79 -6.38
C ASN A 43 -0.30 -10.01 -4.89
N LEU A 44 -1.26 -9.30 -4.30
CA LEU A 44 -1.67 -9.53 -2.91
C LEU A 44 -2.30 -10.91 -2.73
N ALA A 45 -3.19 -11.31 -3.65
CA ALA A 45 -3.85 -12.61 -3.60
C ALA A 45 -2.82 -13.74 -3.72
N ILE A 46 -1.89 -13.65 -4.68
CA ILE A 46 -0.80 -14.60 -4.87
C ILE A 46 0.06 -14.70 -3.60
N ALA A 47 0.50 -13.56 -3.07
CA ALA A 47 1.38 -13.52 -1.91
C ALA A 47 0.74 -14.04 -0.62
N LEU A 48 -0.59 -14.04 -0.53
CA LEU A 48 -1.35 -14.57 0.58
C LEU A 48 -1.90 -15.99 0.32
N GLY A 49 -1.63 -16.57 -0.85
CA GLY A 49 -2.15 -17.90 -1.23
C GLY A 49 -3.67 -17.93 -1.37
N GLN A 50 -4.29 -16.79 -1.69
CA GLN A 50 -5.73 -16.64 -1.90
C GLN A 50 -6.01 -16.70 -3.40
N ASN A 51 -6.12 -17.91 -3.96
CA ASN A 51 -6.30 -18.10 -5.39
C ASN A 51 -7.74 -18.44 -5.79
N ASP A 52 -8.62 -18.67 -4.81
CA ASP A 52 -10.02 -19.05 -5.02
C ASP A 52 -10.95 -17.97 -4.45
N TYR A 53 -11.21 -16.95 -5.25
CA TYR A 53 -12.21 -15.91 -4.96
C TYR A 53 -13.13 -15.72 -6.17
N LYS A 54 -14.41 -15.47 -5.88
CA LYS A 54 -15.45 -15.39 -6.92
C LYS A 54 -15.54 -13.99 -7.54
N HIS A 55 -15.24 -12.97 -6.76
CA HIS A 55 -15.40 -11.57 -7.10
C HIS A 55 -14.12 -10.78 -6.77
N SER A 56 -13.89 -9.70 -7.49
CA SER A 56 -12.72 -8.86 -7.35
C SER A 56 -13.08 -7.38 -7.32
N LEU A 57 -12.11 -6.52 -7.08
CA LEU A 57 -12.27 -5.06 -7.17
C LEU A 57 -12.86 -4.62 -8.53
N ALA A 58 -12.62 -5.37 -9.62
CA ALA A 58 -13.21 -5.06 -10.92
C ALA A 58 -14.74 -5.18 -10.92
N ASP A 59 -15.30 -6.14 -10.19
CA ASP A 59 -16.75 -6.29 -10.06
C ASP A 59 -17.36 -5.16 -9.20
N VAL A 60 -16.65 -4.72 -8.15
CA VAL A 60 -17.04 -3.55 -7.35
C VAL A 60 -17.06 -2.30 -8.21
N LEU A 61 -15.98 -2.03 -8.96
CA LEU A 61 -15.87 -0.86 -9.85
C LEU A 61 -16.90 -0.85 -10.97
N THR A 62 -17.36 -2.02 -11.39
CA THR A 62 -18.45 -2.14 -12.38
C THR A 62 -19.84 -2.19 -11.75
N ARG A 63 -19.94 -1.96 -10.43
CA ARG A 63 -21.18 -1.91 -9.63
C ARG A 63 -22.02 -3.19 -9.72
N LYS A 64 -21.39 -4.33 -9.98
CA LYS A 64 -22.06 -5.64 -10.01
C LYS A 64 -22.30 -6.19 -8.60
N ILE A 65 -21.48 -5.80 -7.65
CA ILE A 65 -21.48 -6.30 -6.28
C ILE A 65 -20.95 -5.23 -5.34
N GLN A 66 -21.34 -5.26 -4.06
CA GLN A 66 -20.80 -4.36 -3.04
C GLN A 66 -19.38 -4.79 -2.63
N ALA A 67 -18.58 -3.82 -2.17
CA ALA A 67 -17.19 -4.10 -1.81
C ALA A 67 -17.07 -5.15 -0.70
N GLU A 68 -17.98 -5.11 0.29
CA GLU A 68 -18.01 -6.03 1.42
C GLU A 68 -18.22 -7.49 1.00
N GLU A 69 -18.97 -7.72 -0.07
CA GLU A 69 -19.24 -9.06 -0.60
C GLU A 69 -18.05 -9.65 -1.37
N CYS A 70 -17.09 -8.80 -1.78
CA CYS A 70 -15.85 -9.22 -2.43
C CYS A 70 -14.73 -9.55 -1.44
N ILE A 71 -14.90 -9.19 -0.16
CA ILE A 71 -13.86 -9.39 0.85
C ILE A 71 -13.73 -10.88 1.19
N VAL A 72 -12.51 -11.38 1.11
CA VAL A 72 -12.17 -12.76 1.49
C VAL A 72 -11.28 -12.76 2.74
N LYS A 73 -11.45 -13.76 3.59
CA LYS A 73 -10.66 -13.92 4.80
C LYS A 73 -9.30 -14.55 4.46
N ALA A 74 -8.23 -13.76 4.54
CA ALA A 74 -6.89 -14.24 4.25
C ALA A 74 -6.26 -14.93 5.46
N ARG A 75 -6.35 -14.33 6.66
CA ARG A 75 -5.84 -14.86 7.94
C ARG A 75 -6.74 -14.39 9.07
N LYS A 76 -6.42 -14.81 10.30
CA LYS A 76 -7.06 -14.24 11.50
C LYS A 76 -6.78 -12.73 11.53
N ASN A 77 -7.81 -11.91 11.65
CA ASN A 77 -7.77 -10.44 11.67
C ASN A 77 -7.17 -9.79 10.39
N LEU A 78 -7.01 -10.53 9.31
CA LEU A 78 -6.48 -10.04 8.04
C LEU A 78 -7.38 -10.51 6.91
N ASP A 79 -8.06 -9.57 6.30
CA ASP A 79 -8.93 -9.78 5.16
C ASP A 79 -8.34 -9.15 3.90
N LEU A 80 -8.80 -9.59 2.74
CA LEU A 80 -8.35 -9.13 1.42
C LEU A 80 -9.54 -8.82 0.54
N LEU A 81 -9.55 -7.64 -0.09
CA LEU A 81 -10.32 -7.35 -1.28
C LEU A 81 -9.40 -7.56 -2.48
N PRO A 82 -9.56 -8.66 -3.22
CA PRO A 82 -8.61 -9.03 -4.26
C PRO A 82 -8.85 -8.26 -5.56
N SER A 83 -7.84 -8.27 -6.41
CA SER A 83 -7.87 -7.76 -7.79
C SER A 83 -7.70 -8.90 -8.78
N ASP A 84 -7.95 -8.64 -10.05
CA ASP A 84 -7.64 -9.52 -11.17
C ASP A 84 -7.40 -8.72 -12.46
N ILE A 85 -7.06 -9.44 -13.55
CA ILE A 85 -6.76 -8.83 -14.84
C ILE A 85 -7.96 -8.04 -15.43
N THR A 86 -9.19 -8.33 -15.03
CA THR A 86 -10.38 -7.63 -15.53
C THR A 86 -10.48 -6.20 -14.97
N LEU A 87 -9.71 -5.88 -13.94
CA LEU A 87 -9.56 -4.53 -13.38
C LEU A 87 -9.13 -3.51 -14.45
N TYR A 88 -8.35 -3.94 -15.46
CA TYR A 88 -7.99 -3.08 -16.58
C TYR A 88 -9.22 -2.55 -17.34
N LYS A 89 -10.20 -3.41 -17.61
CA LYS A 89 -11.46 -3.00 -18.28
C LYS A 89 -12.34 -2.14 -17.38
N ALA A 90 -12.39 -2.46 -16.09
CA ALA A 90 -13.14 -1.67 -15.11
C ALA A 90 -12.58 -0.23 -15.04
N GLN A 91 -11.25 -0.09 -14.98
CA GLN A 91 -10.58 1.21 -14.97
C GLN A 91 -10.91 2.07 -16.21
N GLN A 92 -11.02 1.46 -17.39
CA GLN A 92 -11.43 2.21 -18.61
C GLN A 92 -12.84 2.80 -18.49
N ARG A 93 -13.76 2.11 -17.81
CA ARG A 93 -15.12 2.59 -17.57
C ARG A 93 -15.16 3.75 -16.58
N MET A 94 -14.33 3.72 -15.54
CA MET A 94 -14.24 4.80 -14.56
C MET A 94 -13.96 6.17 -15.21
N VAL A 95 -13.24 6.21 -16.34
CA VAL A 95 -12.91 7.47 -17.04
C VAL A 95 -14.18 8.22 -17.51
N LEU A 96 -15.25 7.49 -17.72
CA LEU A 96 -16.54 8.02 -18.21
C LEU A 96 -17.48 8.45 -17.07
N GLU A 97 -17.16 8.16 -15.81
CA GLU A 97 -17.99 8.48 -14.66
C GLU A 97 -17.80 9.95 -14.21
N MET A 98 -18.87 10.54 -13.68
CA MET A 98 -18.81 11.82 -12.97
C MET A 98 -18.09 11.62 -11.63
N ALA A 99 -17.35 12.64 -11.17
CA ALA A 99 -16.55 12.57 -9.94
C ALA A 99 -15.62 11.33 -9.89
N ARG A 100 -15.11 10.94 -11.04
CA ARG A 100 -14.29 9.72 -11.24
C ARG A 100 -13.06 9.62 -10.35
N GLU A 101 -12.62 10.70 -9.76
CA GLU A 101 -11.50 10.77 -8.84
C GLU A 101 -11.88 10.35 -7.40
N GLU A 102 -13.17 10.24 -7.09
CA GLU A 102 -13.72 9.95 -5.74
C GLU A 102 -14.54 8.64 -5.70
N ILE A 103 -14.46 7.80 -6.72
CA ILE A 103 -15.20 6.55 -6.81
C ILE A 103 -14.93 5.62 -5.62
N PHE A 104 -13.69 5.57 -5.11
CA PHE A 104 -13.37 4.75 -3.94
C PHE A 104 -14.05 5.22 -2.66
N GLU A 105 -14.25 6.53 -2.47
CA GLU A 105 -15.03 7.04 -1.34
C GLU A 105 -16.47 6.50 -1.35
N GLU A 106 -17.09 6.49 -2.52
CA GLU A 106 -18.46 5.97 -2.69
C GLU A 106 -18.51 4.45 -2.50
N LEU A 107 -17.67 3.72 -3.27
CA LEU A 107 -17.74 2.26 -3.32
C LEU A 107 -17.28 1.57 -2.04
N PHE A 108 -16.44 2.22 -1.24
CA PHE A 108 -15.93 1.68 0.01
C PHE A 108 -16.60 2.28 1.25
N ALA A 109 -17.69 3.03 1.08
CA ALA A 109 -18.43 3.64 2.18
C ALA A 109 -18.98 2.62 3.20
N GLY A 110 -19.31 1.40 2.74
CA GLY A 110 -19.79 0.31 3.58
C GLY A 110 -18.68 -0.47 4.30
N ILE A 111 -17.40 -0.28 3.92
CA ILE A 111 -16.27 -0.95 4.57
C ILE A 111 -16.09 -0.39 5.98
N THR A 112 -16.47 -1.19 6.99
CA THR A 112 -16.42 -0.82 8.41
C THR A 112 -15.82 -1.96 9.25
N GLY A 113 -15.52 -1.69 10.53
CA GLY A 113 -15.04 -2.73 11.46
C GLY A 113 -13.53 -3.02 11.39
N TYR A 114 -12.78 -2.29 10.56
CA TYR A 114 -11.33 -2.41 10.48
C TYR A 114 -10.61 -1.28 11.25
N ASP A 115 -9.49 -1.64 11.88
CA ASP A 115 -8.57 -0.65 12.46
C ASP A 115 -7.72 -0.01 11.37
N TYR A 116 -7.31 -0.83 10.38
CA TYR A 116 -6.48 -0.42 9.25
C TYR A 116 -7.04 -0.93 7.92
N VAL A 117 -7.01 -0.06 6.90
CA VAL A 117 -7.24 -0.41 5.50
C VAL A 117 -5.99 -0.03 4.72
N ILE A 118 -5.33 -0.99 4.08
CA ILE A 118 -4.06 -0.79 3.37
C ILE A 118 -4.25 -1.11 1.90
N LEU A 119 -4.03 -0.12 1.04
CA LEU A 119 -4.13 -0.24 -0.42
C LEU A 119 -2.75 -0.52 -1.03
N ASP A 120 -2.63 -1.61 -1.78
CA ASP A 120 -1.46 -1.89 -2.63
C ASP A 120 -1.66 -1.25 -4.00
N CYS A 121 -0.87 -0.23 -4.32
CA CYS A 121 -1.04 0.53 -5.55
C CYS A 121 -0.10 0.04 -6.65
N ALA A 122 -0.62 -0.02 -7.89
CA ALA A 122 0.18 -0.30 -9.07
C ALA A 122 1.33 0.71 -9.25
N PRO A 123 2.44 0.36 -9.95
CA PRO A 123 3.58 1.24 -10.16
C PRO A 123 3.35 2.29 -11.26
N SER A 124 2.11 2.73 -11.45
CA SER A 124 1.72 3.62 -12.54
C SER A 124 0.77 4.71 -12.07
N VAL A 125 0.81 5.84 -12.78
CA VAL A 125 -0.12 6.95 -12.58
C VAL A 125 -1.41 6.64 -13.32
N THR A 126 -2.38 6.07 -12.64
CA THR A 126 -3.69 5.73 -13.19
C THR A 126 -4.80 6.37 -12.39
N LEU A 127 -6.02 6.32 -12.91
CA LEU A 127 -7.19 6.79 -12.18
C LEU A 127 -7.42 6.00 -10.88
N LEU A 128 -7.02 4.71 -10.83
CA LEU A 128 -7.02 3.92 -9.60
C LEU A 128 -6.06 4.50 -8.56
N THR A 129 -4.86 4.90 -8.97
CA THR A 129 -3.89 5.55 -8.07
C THR A 129 -4.43 6.88 -7.55
N VAL A 130 -5.07 7.70 -8.41
CA VAL A 130 -5.73 8.95 -7.99
C VAL A 130 -6.81 8.68 -6.95
N ASN A 131 -7.68 7.70 -7.20
CA ASN A 131 -8.72 7.29 -6.26
C ASN A 131 -8.15 6.78 -4.94
N ALA A 132 -7.08 5.98 -4.98
CA ALA A 132 -6.41 5.51 -3.78
C ALA A 132 -5.89 6.68 -2.94
N LEU A 133 -5.22 7.67 -3.58
CA LEU A 133 -4.68 8.85 -2.91
C LEU A 133 -5.76 9.80 -2.38
N ALA A 134 -6.92 9.86 -3.04
CA ALA A 134 -8.09 10.63 -2.58
C ALA A 134 -8.79 9.98 -1.38
N TYR A 135 -8.78 8.64 -1.33
CA TYR A 135 -9.50 7.85 -0.32
C TYR A 135 -8.76 7.68 1.00
N VAL A 136 -7.41 7.68 1.00
CA VAL A 136 -6.60 7.34 2.18
C VAL A 136 -6.30 8.55 3.08
N ASP A 137 -5.92 8.25 4.32
CA ASP A 137 -5.50 9.25 5.31
C ASP A 137 -3.98 9.48 5.24
N GLU A 138 -3.20 8.44 4.88
CA GLU A 138 -1.74 8.45 4.92
C GLU A 138 -1.13 7.73 3.71
N ILE A 139 0.03 8.22 3.26
CA ILE A 139 0.80 7.64 2.16
C ILE A 139 2.12 7.10 2.70
N PHE A 140 2.43 5.84 2.40
CA PHE A 140 3.71 5.21 2.67
C PHE A 140 4.42 4.88 1.35
N ILE A 141 5.69 5.27 1.24
CA ILE A 141 6.47 5.11 0.01
C ILE A 141 7.65 4.16 0.26
N PRO A 142 7.58 2.91 -0.19
CA PRO A 142 8.75 2.05 -0.27
C PRO A 142 9.75 2.62 -1.30
N VAL A 143 11.04 2.61 -0.96
CA VAL A 143 12.10 3.14 -1.82
C VAL A 143 13.27 2.16 -1.83
N SER A 144 13.57 1.56 -2.98
CA SER A 144 14.76 0.69 -3.13
C SER A 144 16.05 1.50 -3.04
N MET A 145 17.10 0.89 -2.46
CA MET A 145 18.39 1.56 -2.25
C MET A 145 19.22 1.65 -3.53
N GLU A 146 18.68 2.34 -4.54
CA GLU A 146 19.30 2.60 -5.84
C GLU A 146 19.21 4.08 -6.19
N MET A 147 20.20 4.64 -6.91
CA MET A 147 20.23 6.08 -7.24
C MET A 147 18.99 6.55 -8.00
N LEU A 148 18.50 5.77 -8.95
CA LEU A 148 17.29 6.09 -9.73
C LEU A 148 16.01 6.14 -8.88
N ALA A 149 16.03 5.59 -7.68
CA ALA A 149 14.88 5.67 -6.79
C ALA A 149 14.65 7.08 -6.24
N LEU A 150 15.70 7.89 -6.09
CA LEU A 150 15.59 9.28 -5.62
C LEU A 150 14.76 10.14 -6.59
N SER A 151 15.06 10.06 -7.90
CA SER A 151 14.27 10.79 -8.91
C SER A 151 12.81 10.34 -8.94
N SER A 152 12.55 9.05 -8.69
CA SER A 152 11.18 8.53 -8.61
C SER A 152 10.41 9.09 -7.40
N VAL A 153 11.08 9.32 -6.27
CA VAL A 153 10.48 9.97 -5.09
C VAL A 153 10.16 11.44 -5.39
N GLU A 154 11.10 12.18 -5.99
CA GLU A 154 10.88 13.58 -6.37
C GLU A 154 9.71 13.73 -7.37
N GLN A 155 9.67 12.87 -8.39
CA GLN A 155 8.56 12.82 -9.34
C GLN A 155 7.23 12.52 -8.66
N PHE A 156 7.21 11.58 -7.69
CA PHE A 156 6.01 11.27 -6.94
C PHE A 156 5.55 12.45 -6.07
N MET A 157 6.46 13.16 -5.41
CA MET A 157 6.13 14.34 -4.62
C MET A 157 5.51 15.44 -5.48
N THR A 158 6.09 15.70 -6.67
CA THR A 158 5.53 16.65 -7.65
C THR A 158 4.13 16.23 -8.10
N TYR A 159 3.95 14.95 -8.41
CA TYR A 159 2.66 14.39 -8.80
C TYR A 159 1.60 14.53 -7.70
N LEU A 160 1.97 14.24 -6.45
CA LEU A 160 1.07 14.37 -5.31
C LEU A 160 0.62 15.83 -5.12
N THR A 161 1.54 16.79 -5.24
CA THR A 161 1.21 18.22 -5.19
C THR A 161 0.18 18.60 -6.27
N ASN A 162 0.33 18.09 -7.48
CA ASN A 162 -0.63 18.32 -8.55
C ASN A 162 -2.01 17.71 -8.26
N ILE A 163 -2.06 16.49 -7.73
CA ILE A 163 -3.32 15.86 -7.30
C ILE A 163 -4.00 16.71 -6.23
N HIS A 164 -3.28 17.10 -5.19
CA HIS A 164 -3.84 17.92 -4.11
C HIS A 164 -4.40 19.25 -4.64
N SER A 165 -3.72 19.87 -5.61
CA SER A 165 -4.21 21.13 -6.21
C SER A 165 -5.50 20.95 -7.02
N VAL A 166 -5.70 19.77 -7.63
CA VAL A 166 -6.90 19.46 -8.42
C VAL A 166 -8.08 19.03 -7.54
N LEU A 167 -7.81 18.17 -6.56
CA LEU A 167 -8.85 17.61 -5.71
C LEU A 167 -9.23 18.51 -4.51
N GLY A 168 -8.39 19.51 -4.18
CA GLY A 168 -8.56 20.34 -2.98
C GLY A 168 -8.38 19.60 -1.66
N LYS A 169 -8.08 18.29 -1.72
CA LYS A 169 -7.85 17.39 -0.58
C LYS A 169 -6.84 16.31 -0.98
N GLY A 170 -6.36 15.56 -0.03
CA GLY A 170 -5.51 14.39 -0.26
C GLY A 170 -4.65 14.05 0.96
N ALA A 171 -4.11 12.84 0.96
CA ALA A 171 -3.27 12.33 2.02
C ALA A 171 -1.83 12.84 1.91
N ASP A 172 -1.19 13.07 3.04
CA ASP A 172 0.23 13.43 3.11
C ASP A 172 1.13 12.20 3.13
N ILE A 173 2.37 12.37 2.63
CA ILE A 173 3.41 11.36 2.78
C ILE A 173 3.79 11.26 4.25
N ARG A 174 3.38 10.17 4.89
CA ARG A 174 3.64 9.91 6.30
C ARG A 174 4.97 9.24 6.55
N LEU A 175 5.30 8.23 5.71
CA LEU A 175 6.54 7.46 5.83
C LEU A 175 7.19 7.23 4.47
N ILE A 176 8.51 7.36 4.45
CA ILE A 176 9.38 6.78 3.42
C ILE A 176 10.02 5.53 4.03
N ILE A 177 9.86 4.38 3.36
CA ILE A 177 10.31 3.08 3.83
C ILE A 177 11.48 2.62 2.94
N PRO A 178 12.74 2.79 3.36
CA PRO A 178 13.88 2.26 2.62
C PRO A 178 13.80 0.74 2.55
N THR A 179 13.83 0.18 1.33
CA THR A 179 13.76 -1.26 1.09
C THR A 179 15.02 -1.77 0.40
N MET A 180 15.25 -3.09 0.48
CA MET A 180 16.40 -3.73 -0.16
C MET A 180 17.75 -3.12 0.24
N TYR A 181 17.86 -2.70 1.50
CA TYR A 181 19.09 -2.15 2.03
C TYR A 181 20.15 -3.24 2.20
N ASP A 182 21.30 -3.04 1.60
CA ASP A 182 22.50 -3.87 1.78
C ASP A 182 23.65 -3.00 2.29
N PRO A 183 24.11 -3.16 3.55
CA PRO A 183 25.18 -2.33 4.11
C PRO A 183 26.53 -2.55 3.43
N ARG A 184 26.72 -3.64 2.68
CA ARG A 184 27.94 -3.91 1.91
C ARG A 184 28.02 -3.04 0.66
N ARG A 185 26.89 -2.48 0.20
CA ARG A 185 26.79 -1.62 -0.98
C ARG A 185 26.89 -0.15 -0.56
N LYS A 186 27.98 0.53 -0.92
CA LYS A 186 28.14 1.97 -0.65
C LYS A 186 26.96 2.81 -1.12
N ILE A 187 26.33 2.42 -2.23
CA ILE A 187 25.16 3.10 -2.78
C ILE A 187 23.97 3.08 -1.82
N SER A 188 23.74 1.98 -1.10
CA SER A 188 22.64 1.89 -0.13
C SER A 188 22.77 2.93 0.98
N GLU A 189 23.98 3.13 1.50
CA GLU A 189 24.23 4.14 2.52
C GLU A 189 24.08 5.57 1.98
N GLN A 190 24.57 5.82 0.76
CA GLN A 190 24.45 7.13 0.12
C GLN A 190 22.99 7.52 -0.11
N VAL A 191 22.18 6.61 -0.68
CA VAL A 191 20.74 6.83 -0.92
C VAL A 191 20.01 7.07 0.40
N LEU A 192 20.26 6.25 1.42
CA LEU A 192 19.64 6.41 2.74
C LEU A 192 19.97 7.78 3.37
N LYS A 193 21.24 8.24 3.27
CA LYS A 193 21.65 9.57 3.75
C LYS A 193 20.91 10.70 3.02
N ILE A 194 20.68 10.57 1.71
CA ILE A 194 19.95 11.57 0.93
C ILE A 194 18.48 11.55 1.34
N LEU A 195 17.82 10.39 1.38
CA LEU A 195 16.42 10.26 1.78
C LEU A 195 16.14 10.89 3.15
N ARG A 196 17.03 10.70 4.13
CA ARG A 196 16.88 11.27 5.47
C ARG A 196 16.91 12.81 5.51
N LYS A 197 17.23 13.47 4.38
CA LYS A 197 17.17 14.94 4.22
C LYS A 197 15.90 15.43 3.53
N VAL A 198 15.05 14.52 3.04
CA VAL A 198 13.86 14.83 2.21
C VAL A 198 12.63 15.03 3.08
N GLY A 199 12.49 15.67 4.08
CA GLY A 199 11.27 16.09 4.79
C GLY A 199 10.40 14.99 5.44
N PRO A 200 9.74 14.07 4.72
CA PRO A 200 8.94 13.03 5.34
C PRO A 200 9.76 12.10 6.23
N LYS A 201 9.12 11.50 7.25
CA LYS A 201 9.80 10.58 8.16
C LYS A 201 10.32 9.36 7.41
N VAL A 202 11.64 9.18 7.40
CA VAL A 202 12.31 7.99 6.84
C VAL A 202 12.47 6.96 7.96
N THR A 203 11.96 5.75 7.72
CA THR A 203 12.03 4.66 8.70
C THR A 203 13.42 4.03 8.75
N GLU A 204 13.66 3.15 9.71
CA GLU A 204 14.78 2.22 9.61
C GLU A 204 14.57 1.29 8.41
N PRO A 205 15.65 0.92 7.70
CA PRO A 205 15.52 0.20 6.44
C PRO A 205 15.07 -1.25 6.63
N ILE A 206 14.33 -1.74 5.63
CA ILE A 206 14.09 -3.17 5.40
C ILE A 206 15.29 -3.70 4.60
N TRP A 207 16.03 -4.61 5.17
CA TRP A 207 17.23 -5.15 4.55
C TRP A 207 16.90 -6.14 3.44
N VAL A 208 17.87 -6.36 2.55
CA VAL A 208 17.81 -7.49 1.60
C VAL A 208 17.70 -8.79 2.40
N ASP A 209 16.65 -9.55 2.13
CA ASP A 209 16.42 -10.88 2.69
C ASP A 209 15.72 -11.74 1.63
N THR A 210 16.37 -12.83 1.20
CA THR A 210 15.82 -13.75 0.18
C THR A 210 14.52 -14.37 0.64
N LYS A 211 14.31 -14.51 1.95
CA LYS A 211 13.06 -15.04 2.52
C LYS A 211 11.84 -14.18 2.19
N LEU A 212 12.02 -12.86 2.04
CA LEU A 212 10.96 -11.95 1.61
C LEU A 212 10.54 -12.16 0.15
N SER A 213 11.44 -12.64 -0.71
CA SER A 213 11.13 -12.97 -2.10
C SER A 213 10.64 -14.40 -2.29
N GLU A 214 11.02 -15.32 -1.41
CA GLU A 214 10.58 -16.72 -1.43
C GLU A 214 9.17 -16.91 -0.87
N ALA A 215 8.84 -16.21 0.23
CA ALA A 215 7.58 -16.37 0.95
C ALA A 215 6.31 -16.23 0.09
N PRO A 216 6.20 -15.27 -0.85
CA PRO A 216 5.05 -15.15 -1.75
C PRO A 216 4.83 -16.37 -2.65
N GLY A 217 5.90 -17.08 -3.05
CA GLY A 217 5.81 -18.29 -3.84
C GLY A 217 5.13 -19.46 -3.10
N GLU A 218 5.14 -19.40 -1.77
CA GLU A 218 4.47 -20.36 -0.89
C GLU A 218 3.10 -19.83 -0.37
N GLY A 219 2.67 -18.65 -0.85
CA GLY A 219 1.45 -18.01 -0.37
C GLY A 219 1.49 -17.64 1.12
N LYS A 220 2.68 -17.32 1.66
CA LYS A 220 2.93 -17.09 3.08
C LYS A 220 3.47 -15.69 3.34
N THR A 221 3.08 -15.11 4.47
CA THR A 221 3.75 -13.93 5.00
C THR A 221 5.14 -14.28 5.50
N ILE A 222 6.01 -13.29 5.69
CA ILE A 222 7.35 -13.53 6.26
C ILE A 222 7.28 -14.15 7.66
N PHE A 223 6.24 -13.83 8.43
CA PHE A 223 6.05 -14.35 9.78
C PHE A 223 5.67 -15.83 9.81
N GLU A 224 5.00 -16.32 8.75
CA GLU A 224 4.65 -17.73 8.57
C GLU A 224 5.81 -18.51 7.93
N TYR A 225 6.51 -17.89 6.97
CA TYR A 225 7.56 -18.55 6.19
C TYR A 225 8.88 -18.63 6.94
N ALA A 226 9.31 -17.51 7.56
CA ALA A 226 10.60 -17.40 8.22
C ALA A 226 10.55 -16.39 9.39
N SER A 227 9.82 -16.71 10.46
CA SER A 227 9.55 -15.82 11.59
C SER A 227 10.80 -15.28 12.32
N ARG A 228 11.93 -15.96 12.17
CA ARG A 228 13.22 -15.55 12.78
C ARG A 228 14.17 -14.87 11.79
N SER A 229 13.71 -14.58 10.57
CA SER A 229 14.51 -13.93 9.55
C SER A 229 14.72 -12.44 9.85
N ARG A 230 15.67 -11.84 9.16
CA ARG A 230 15.90 -10.40 9.23
C ARG A 230 14.69 -9.63 8.73
N GLY A 231 14.08 -10.06 7.63
CA GLY A 231 12.89 -9.45 7.07
C GLY A 231 11.72 -9.44 8.06
N ALA A 232 11.51 -10.53 8.81
CA ALA A 232 10.48 -10.58 9.85
C ALA A 232 10.75 -9.56 10.98
N ALA A 233 12.00 -9.45 11.43
CA ALA A 233 12.38 -8.46 12.45
C ALA A 233 12.21 -7.01 11.95
N ASP A 234 12.58 -6.74 10.69
CA ASP A 234 12.47 -5.40 10.11
C ASP A 234 11.00 -4.97 9.95
N TYR A 235 10.12 -5.87 9.46
CA TYR A 235 8.69 -5.58 9.38
C TYR A 235 8.01 -5.49 10.74
N ALA A 236 8.44 -6.27 11.73
CA ALA A 236 7.94 -6.13 13.11
C ALA A 236 8.27 -4.74 13.69
N ARG A 237 9.49 -4.24 13.44
CA ARG A 237 9.91 -2.88 13.85
C ARG A 237 9.12 -1.79 13.11
N LEU A 238 8.91 -1.93 11.80
CA LEU A 238 8.07 -1.01 11.04
C LEU A 238 6.65 -0.98 11.61
N THR A 239 6.09 -2.14 11.92
CA THR A 239 4.75 -2.26 12.49
C THR A 239 4.64 -1.61 13.86
N GLU A 240 5.65 -1.75 14.73
CA GLU A 240 5.71 -1.05 16.01
C GLU A 240 5.62 0.46 15.83
N LEU A 241 6.41 0.99 14.89
CA LEU A 241 6.38 2.41 14.56
C LEU A 241 4.96 2.83 14.12
N VAL A 242 4.34 2.09 13.17
CA VAL A 242 3.01 2.42 12.63
C VAL A 242 1.94 2.36 13.72
N ALA A 243 1.95 1.34 14.57
CA ALA A 243 0.96 1.15 15.63
C ALA A 243 1.05 2.22 16.73
N THR A 244 2.23 2.83 16.93
CA THR A 244 2.46 3.85 17.97
C THR A 244 2.41 5.28 17.45
N MET A 245 2.30 5.48 16.14
CA MET A 245 2.18 6.83 15.57
C MET A 245 0.86 7.51 16.01
N PRO A 246 0.90 8.83 16.29
CA PRO A 246 -0.34 9.59 16.47
C PRO A 246 -1.24 9.42 15.25
N ARG A 247 -2.54 9.21 15.50
CA ARG A 247 -3.52 9.16 14.41
C ARG A 247 -3.48 10.47 13.62
N PRO A 248 -3.68 10.41 12.28
CA PRO A 248 -3.79 11.63 11.50
C PRO A 248 -4.90 12.49 12.09
N SER A 249 -4.60 13.75 12.38
CA SER A 249 -5.65 14.73 12.66
C SER A 249 -6.50 14.77 11.39
N LYS A 250 -7.82 14.56 11.50
CA LYS A 250 -8.71 14.93 10.40
C LYS A 250 -8.47 16.43 10.18
N ASN A 251 -7.64 16.77 9.21
CA ASN A 251 -7.47 18.16 8.83
C ASN A 251 -8.83 18.62 8.36
N ASN A 252 -9.42 19.55 9.11
CA ASN A 252 -10.54 20.35 8.68
C ASN A 252 -10.06 21.17 7.47
N HIS A 253 -10.14 20.60 6.27
CA HIS A 253 -10.09 21.36 5.03
C HIS A 253 -11.44 22.05 4.75
N GLU A 254 -12.21 22.30 5.83
CA GLU A 254 -13.33 23.26 5.83
C GLU A 254 -12.78 24.63 6.26
N SER A 255 -12.03 25.29 5.42
CA SER A 255 -11.88 26.77 5.43
C SER A 255 -10.57 27.20 4.78
N ARG A 256 -10.61 27.33 3.46
CA ARG A 256 -9.95 28.49 2.79
C ARG A 256 -10.51 28.68 1.39
#